data_690b8655da9f54165133c368a35be374
#
_entry.id   690b8655da9f54165133c368a35be374
#
_cell.length_a   1.000
_cell.length_b   1.000
_cell.length_c   1.000
_cell.angle_alpha   90.00
_cell.angle_beta   90.00
_cell.angle_gamma   90.00
#
_symmetry.space_group_name_H-M   'P 1'
#
loop_
_entity.id
_entity.type
_entity.pdbx_description
1 polymer ?
#
loop_
_entity_poly.entity_id
_entity_poly.type
_entity_poly.pdbx_seq_one_letter_code
_entity_poly.pdbx_strand_id
1 'polypeptide(L)'
;SATPSLETWQRAEQGAYRRLALPERVGGGALPRVRVVDMGSLPRNKGEEIVISPPLLDALQQRLSRGEQSLVLLNRRGYAPVLHCGACGWKSGCPHCSAWRVFHKVDRSLRCHHCGFTERVPRACPECGNLDIHAIGRGTERLEEHLAALLPGARIARIDADSSRLKRSL
;
A
#
# COMPACT_ATOMS: atom_id res chain seq x y z
N SER A 1 12.49 -20.74 7.20
CA SER A 1 12.37 -19.31 6.92
C SER A 1 13.67 -18.77 6.34
N ALA A 2 13.59 -17.78 5.44
CA ALA A 2 14.76 -17.06 4.95
C ALA A 2 15.24 -16.01 5.98
N THR A 3 14.38 -15.63 6.92
CA THR A 3 14.64 -14.65 7.97
C THR A 3 14.13 -15.19 9.31
N PRO A 4 14.83 -16.15 9.93
CA PRO A 4 14.43 -16.68 11.22
C PRO A 4 14.54 -15.60 12.31
N SER A 5 13.74 -15.72 13.38
CA SER A 5 13.90 -14.84 14.54
C SER A 5 15.23 -15.10 15.25
N LEU A 6 15.75 -14.11 15.96
CA LEU A 6 17.01 -14.23 16.70
C LEU A 6 16.95 -15.35 17.74
N GLU A 7 15.81 -15.51 18.42
CA GLU A 7 15.59 -16.56 19.40
C GLU A 7 15.64 -17.96 18.76
N THR A 8 15.00 -18.11 17.60
CA THR A 8 15.03 -19.39 16.85
C THR A 8 16.44 -19.71 16.36
N TRP A 9 17.14 -18.70 15.87
CA TRP A 9 18.53 -18.83 15.44
C TRP A 9 19.43 -19.28 16.60
N GLN A 10 19.36 -18.57 17.73
CA GLN A 10 20.14 -18.90 18.93
C GLN A 10 19.88 -20.32 19.42
N ARG A 11 18.63 -20.77 19.48
CA ARG A 11 18.28 -22.14 19.88
C ARG A 11 18.84 -23.19 18.91
N ALA A 12 18.93 -22.89 17.63
CA ALA A 12 19.54 -23.75 16.64
C ALA A 12 21.08 -23.83 16.83
N GLU A 13 21.74 -22.69 17.12
CA GLU A 13 23.18 -22.66 17.43
C GLU A 13 23.53 -23.41 18.73
N GLN A 14 22.65 -23.37 19.72
CA GLN A 14 22.76 -24.11 20.97
C GLN A 14 22.40 -25.60 20.86
N GLY A 15 22.01 -26.07 19.66
CA GLY A 15 21.66 -27.47 19.42
C GLY A 15 20.25 -27.88 19.88
N ALA A 16 19.44 -26.96 20.41
CA ALA A 16 18.05 -27.23 20.79
C ALA A 16 17.15 -27.49 19.56
N TYR A 17 17.50 -26.95 18.40
CA TYR A 17 16.85 -27.22 17.11
C TYR A 17 17.88 -27.71 16.10
N ARG A 18 17.45 -28.65 15.24
CA ARG A 18 18.27 -29.06 14.10
C ARG A 18 18.17 -28.00 12.99
N ARG A 19 19.29 -27.43 12.62
CA ARG A 19 19.36 -26.49 11.48
C ARG A 19 19.49 -27.27 10.17
N LEU A 20 18.57 -27.01 9.24
CA LEU A 20 18.63 -27.47 7.87
C LEU A 20 18.78 -26.24 6.96
N ALA A 21 19.80 -26.25 6.11
CA ALA A 21 20.07 -25.15 5.18
C ALA A 21 19.71 -25.58 3.75
N LEU A 22 19.07 -24.66 3.02
CA LEU A 22 18.81 -24.77 1.58
C LEU A 22 19.64 -23.67 0.89
N PRO A 23 20.93 -23.91 0.61
CA PRO A 23 21.84 -22.87 0.12
C PRO A 23 21.58 -22.49 -1.35
N GLU A 24 20.95 -23.40 -2.10
CA GLU A 24 20.71 -23.20 -3.54
C GLU A 24 19.21 -23.07 -3.84
N ARG A 25 18.89 -22.37 -4.92
CA ARG A 25 17.52 -22.29 -5.43
C ARG A 25 17.17 -23.59 -6.16
N VAL A 26 15.99 -24.11 -5.90
CA VAL A 26 15.44 -25.24 -6.66
C VAL A 26 15.29 -24.78 -8.12
N GLY A 27 15.86 -25.56 -9.06
CA GLY A 27 15.78 -25.27 -10.48
C GLY A 27 16.81 -24.27 -11.03
N GLY A 28 17.83 -23.87 -10.26
CA GLY A 28 18.95 -23.05 -10.75
C GLY A 28 18.59 -21.64 -11.23
N GLY A 29 17.42 -21.12 -10.82
CA GLY A 29 16.92 -19.82 -11.27
C GLY A 29 17.79 -18.64 -10.84
N ALA A 30 18.06 -17.70 -11.75
CA ALA A 30 18.75 -16.45 -11.46
C ALA A 30 17.94 -15.55 -10.50
N LEU A 31 18.65 -14.70 -9.75
CA LEU A 31 18.00 -13.64 -8.97
C LEU A 31 17.32 -12.64 -9.90
N PRO A 32 16.16 -12.07 -9.49
CA PRO A 32 15.51 -11.04 -10.28
C PRO A 32 16.42 -9.81 -10.40
N ARG A 33 16.35 -9.14 -11.55
CA ARG A 33 17.03 -7.84 -11.73
C ARG A 33 16.24 -6.79 -10.96
N VAL A 34 16.93 -6.06 -10.08
CA VAL A 34 16.35 -4.96 -9.31
C VAL A 34 16.73 -3.64 -9.94
N ARG A 35 15.77 -2.77 -10.19
CA ARG A 35 15.98 -1.39 -10.63
C ARG A 35 15.35 -0.45 -9.60
N VAL A 36 16.17 0.43 -9.04
CA VAL A 36 15.71 1.49 -8.12
C VAL A 36 15.43 2.74 -8.92
N VAL A 37 14.30 3.39 -8.66
CA VAL A 37 13.91 4.67 -9.27
C VAL A 37 13.74 5.69 -8.15
N ASP A 38 14.58 6.74 -8.19
CA ASP A 38 14.45 7.88 -7.28
C ASP A 38 13.27 8.75 -7.72
N MET A 39 12.17 8.68 -6.99
CA MET A 39 10.97 9.48 -7.24
C MET A 39 11.19 10.98 -6.99
N GLY A 40 12.21 11.34 -6.20
CA GLY A 40 12.55 12.74 -5.90
C GLY A 40 13.20 13.46 -7.08
N SER A 41 13.95 12.71 -7.90
CA SER A 41 14.67 13.23 -9.07
C SER A 41 13.82 13.34 -10.35
N LEU A 42 12.58 12.82 -10.33
CA LEU A 42 11.70 12.88 -11.50
C LEU A 42 11.21 14.32 -11.75
N PRO A 43 11.21 14.78 -13.02
CA PRO A 43 10.65 16.08 -13.37
C PRO A 43 9.15 16.10 -13.02
N ARG A 44 8.72 17.18 -12.37
CA ARG A 44 7.33 17.38 -11.94
C ARG A 44 6.82 18.70 -12.47
N ASN A 45 5.62 18.69 -13.02
CA ASN A 45 4.88 19.92 -13.24
C ASN A 45 4.36 20.43 -11.90
N LYS A 46 4.23 21.77 -11.77
CA LYS A 46 3.77 22.40 -10.52
C LYS A 46 2.36 21.89 -10.17
N GLY A 47 2.23 21.20 -9.04
CA GLY A 47 0.97 20.60 -8.59
C GLY A 47 0.69 19.17 -9.06
N GLU A 48 1.56 18.58 -9.89
CA GLU A 48 1.40 17.21 -10.35
C GLU A 48 1.99 16.20 -9.36
N GLU A 49 1.18 15.23 -8.94
CA GLU A 49 1.60 14.13 -8.10
C GLU A 49 1.89 12.87 -8.94
N ILE A 50 3.16 12.53 -9.08
CA ILE A 50 3.56 11.29 -9.76
C ILE A 50 3.28 10.10 -8.83
N VAL A 51 2.23 9.33 -9.10
CA VAL A 51 1.88 8.11 -8.37
C VAL A 51 2.70 6.92 -8.86
N ILE A 52 2.88 6.81 -10.18
CA ILE A 52 3.64 5.77 -10.86
C ILE A 52 4.73 6.45 -11.66
N SER A 53 5.99 6.04 -11.44
CA SER A 53 7.10 6.62 -12.21
C SER A 53 7.00 6.22 -13.68
N PRO A 54 7.43 7.10 -14.63
CA PRO A 54 7.43 6.75 -16.04
C PRO A 54 8.15 5.43 -16.35
N PRO A 55 9.35 5.13 -15.80
CA PRO A 55 9.99 3.84 -16.03
C PRO A 55 9.20 2.63 -15.52
N LEU A 56 8.41 2.78 -14.45
CA LEU A 56 7.54 1.71 -13.97
C LEU A 56 6.34 1.54 -14.91
N LEU A 57 5.74 2.64 -15.35
CA LEU A 57 4.62 2.59 -16.30
C LEU A 57 5.03 1.90 -17.61
N ASP A 58 6.18 2.27 -18.17
CA ASP A 58 6.73 1.64 -19.38
C ASP A 58 6.93 0.14 -19.18
N ALA A 59 7.48 -0.27 -18.03
CA ALA A 59 7.68 -1.68 -17.73
C ALA A 59 6.33 -2.44 -17.61
N LEU A 60 5.31 -1.85 -16.99
CA LEU A 60 3.97 -2.43 -16.89
C LEU A 60 3.32 -2.59 -18.27
N GLN A 61 3.41 -1.59 -19.14
CA GLN A 61 2.89 -1.61 -20.51
C GLN A 61 3.57 -2.69 -21.35
N GLN A 62 4.90 -2.81 -21.25
CA GLN A 62 5.66 -3.85 -21.96
C GLN A 62 5.25 -5.26 -21.49
N ARG A 63 5.01 -5.47 -20.20
CA ARG A 63 4.55 -6.77 -19.69
C ARG A 63 3.14 -7.08 -20.15
N LEU A 64 2.25 -6.09 -20.09
CA LEU A 64 0.87 -6.21 -20.54
C LEU A 64 0.81 -6.58 -22.04
N SER A 65 1.60 -5.92 -22.90
CA SER A 65 1.64 -6.20 -24.35
C SER A 65 2.13 -7.60 -24.68
N ARG A 66 2.90 -8.23 -23.78
CA ARG A 66 3.37 -9.62 -23.91
C ARG A 66 2.43 -10.65 -23.30
N GLY A 67 1.28 -10.21 -22.71
CA GLY A 67 0.40 -11.08 -21.98
C GLY A 67 0.95 -11.56 -20.63
N GLU A 68 2.00 -10.92 -20.13
CA GLU A 68 2.62 -11.26 -18.85
C GLU A 68 1.90 -10.56 -17.68
N GLN A 69 2.05 -11.12 -16.47
CA GLN A 69 1.49 -10.56 -15.25
C GLN A 69 2.49 -9.66 -14.54
N SER A 70 1.96 -8.65 -13.84
CA SER A 70 2.74 -7.76 -12.99
C SER A 70 2.16 -7.72 -11.58
N LEU A 71 3.01 -7.77 -10.56
CA LEU A 71 2.64 -7.60 -9.17
C LEU A 71 3.16 -6.24 -8.68
N VAL A 72 2.24 -5.36 -8.31
CA VAL A 72 2.58 -4.05 -7.72
C VAL A 72 2.34 -4.09 -6.23
N LEU A 73 3.42 -4.00 -5.44
CA LEU A 73 3.34 -3.99 -3.98
C LEU A 73 3.33 -2.56 -3.45
N LEU A 74 2.28 -2.20 -2.72
CA LEU A 74 2.19 -0.96 -1.96
C LEU A 74 1.90 -1.27 -0.49
N ASN A 75 2.82 -0.96 0.40
CA ASN A 75 2.64 -1.18 1.83
C ASN A 75 1.82 -0.05 2.49
N ARG A 76 0.65 0.29 1.89
CA ARG A 76 -0.30 1.28 2.42
C ARG A 76 -1.73 0.86 2.10
N ARG A 77 -2.61 0.90 3.10
CA ARG A 77 -4.02 0.48 2.98
C ARG A 77 -4.93 1.67 2.71
N GLY A 78 -6.12 1.41 2.15
CA GLY A 78 -7.19 2.38 1.94
C GLY A 78 -7.00 3.29 0.72
N TYR A 79 -7.93 4.25 0.54
CA TYR A 79 -7.89 5.23 -0.56
C TYR A 79 -6.82 6.29 -0.32
N ALA A 80 -6.78 6.81 0.90
CA ALA A 80 -5.74 7.73 1.35
C ALA A 80 -5.39 7.46 2.81
N PRO A 81 -4.12 7.63 3.24
CA PRO A 81 -3.74 7.35 4.61
C PRO A 81 -4.46 8.24 5.63
N VAL A 82 -4.70 9.52 5.33
CA VAL A 82 -5.38 10.44 6.27
C VAL A 82 -6.26 11.45 5.55
N LEU A 83 -7.31 11.92 6.23
CA LEU A 83 -8.00 13.15 5.87
C LEU A 83 -7.29 14.35 6.51
N HIS A 84 -7.26 15.44 5.79
CA HIS A 84 -6.60 16.68 6.19
C HIS A 84 -7.52 17.87 5.90
N CYS A 85 -7.56 18.83 6.81
CA CYS A 85 -8.26 20.08 6.62
C CYS A 85 -7.28 21.15 6.09
N GLY A 86 -7.57 21.71 4.92
CA GLY A 86 -6.74 22.76 4.32
C GLY A 86 -6.70 24.06 5.13
N ALA A 87 -7.73 24.34 5.94
CA ALA A 87 -7.84 25.58 6.69
C ALA A 87 -7.07 25.58 8.02
N CYS A 88 -7.17 24.50 8.83
CA CYS A 88 -6.57 24.47 10.16
C CYS A 88 -5.45 23.43 10.31
N GLY A 89 -5.20 22.63 9.28
CA GLY A 89 -4.17 21.58 9.34
C GLY A 89 -4.59 20.31 10.08
N TRP A 90 -5.85 20.20 10.54
CA TRP A 90 -6.36 18.99 11.19
C TRP A 90 -6.11 17.76 10.33
N LYS A 91 -5.78 16.66 10.99
CA LYS A 91 -5.62 15.33 10.38
C LYS A 91 -6.41 14.30 11.15
N SER A 92 -6.89 13.26 10.46
CA SER A 92 -7.70 12.18 11.04
C SER A 92 -6.94 11.28 12.01
N GLY A 93 -6.42 11.84 13.12
CA GLY A 93 -5.81 11.08 14.22
C GLY A 93 -6.81 10.13 14.88
N CYS A 94 -6.34 9.01 15.41
CA CYS A 94 -7.20 8.10 16.16
C CYS A 94 -7.40 8.63 17.59
N PRO A 95 -8.64 8.68 18.11
CA PRO A 95 -8.90 9.12 19.49
C PRO A 95 -8.45 8.09 20.53
N HIS A 96 -8.21 6.84 20.15
CA HIS A 96 -7.90 5.74 21.06
C HIS A 96 -6.42 5.31 21.05
N CYS A 97 -5.62 5.81 20.09
CA CYS A 97 -4.19 5.49 20.01
C CYS A 97 -3.45 6.55 19.16
N SER A 98 -2.11 6.47 19.09
CA SER A 98 -1.25 7.42 18.36
C SER A 98 -1.24 7.23 16.84
N ALA A 99 -1.99 6.27 16.29
CA ALA A 99 -2.04 6.01 14.85
C ALA A 99 -3.00 6.97 14.13
N TRP A 100 -2.84 7.08 12.81
CA TRP A 100 -3.77 7.79 11.96
C TRP A 100 -4.89 6.85 11.48
N ARG A 101 -6.12 7.38 11.36
CA ARG A 101 -7.24 6.66 10.75
C ARG A 101 -7.17 6.80 9.24
N VAL A 102 -7.30 5.68 8.57
CA VAL A 102 -7.23 5.57 7.12
C VAL A 102 -8.63 5.79 6.52
N PHE A 103 -8.70 6.61 5.49
CA PHE A 103 -9.92 6.86 4.74
C PHE A 103 -10.20 5.71 3.76
N HIS A 104 -11.39 5.11 3.86
CA HIS A 104 -11.94 4.11 2.94
C HIS A 104 -13.06 4.75 2.12
N LYS A 105 -12.82 4.88 0.80
CA LYS A 105 -13.72 5.59 -0.12
C LYS A 105 -15.03 4.83 -0.33
N VAL A 106 -14.97 3.50 -0.41
CA VAL A 106 -16.11 2.63 -0.76
C VAL A 106 -17.27 2.80 0.23
N ASP A 107 -16.99 2.77 1.53
CA ASP A 107 -17.98 2.88 2.59
C ASP A 107 -17.95 4.24 3.33
N ARG A 108 -17.12 5.17 2.86
CA ARG A 108 -16.90 6.50 3.44
C ARG A 108 -16.61 6.45 4.93
N SER A 109 -15.72 5.56 5.35
CA SER A 109 -15.31 5.37 6.73
C SER A 109 -13.87 5.79 6.98
N LEU A 110 -13.58 6.13 8.25
CA LEU A 110 -12.25 6.30 8.80
C LEU A 110 -11.95 5.12 9.72
N ARG A 111 -10.92 4.34 9.43
CA ARG A 111 -10.54 3.15 10.19
C ARG A 111 -9.14 3.25 10.74
N CYS A 112 -8.98 2.98 12.02
CA CYS A 112 -7.68 2.78 12.63
C CYS A 112 -7.27 1.31 12.48
N HIS A 113 -6.25 1.04 11.68
CA HIS A 113 -5.76 -0.32 11.51
C HIS A 113 -4.88 -0.81 12.66
N HIS A 114 -4.62 0.05 13.66
CA HIS A 114 -3.90 -0.33 14.87
C HIS A 114 -4.85 -0.85 15.97
N CYS A 115 -5.86 -0.06 16.35
CA CYS A 115 -6.78 -0.43 17.45
C CYS A 115 -8.17 -0.88 16.97
N GLY A 116 -8.45 -0.85 15.66
CA GLY A 116 -9.73 -1.27 15.08
C GLY A 116 -10.85 -0.22 15.15
N PHE A 117 -10.63 0.95 15.78
CA PHE A 117 -11.64 2.00 15.86
C PHE A 117 -12.08 2.45 14.46
N THR A 118 -13.40 2.55 14.26
CA THR A 118 -13.99 2.92 12.98
C THR A 118 -15.09 3.94 13.19
N GLU A 119 -15.14 4.97 12.37
CA GLU A 119 -16.21 5.96 12.34
C GLU A 119 -16.50 6.41 10.89
N ARG A 120 -17.63 7.11 10.70
CA ARG A 120 -17.94 7.73 9.42
C ARG A 120 -17.07 8.97 9.19
N VAL A 121 -16.80 9.28 7.92
CA VAL A 121 -16.14 10.53 7.55
C VAL A 121 -16.98 11.72 8.01
N PRO A 122 -16.43 12.66 8.77
CA PRO A 122 -17.15 13.87 9.19
C PRO A 122 -17.51 14.74 7.95
N ARG A 123 -18.64 15.42 8.03
CA ARG A 123 -19.08 16.33 6.95
C ARG A 123 -18.29 17.63 6.91
N ALA A 124 -17.76 18.03 8.06
CA ALA A 124 -16.96 19.23 8.24
C ALA A 124 -15.78 18.90 9.18
N CYS A 125 -14.75 19.72 9.16
CA CYS A 125 -13.63 19.59 10.05
C CYS A 125 -14.06 19.62 11.51
N PRO A 126 -13.72 18.62 12.33
CA PRO A 126 -14.12 18.58 13.74
C PRO A 126 -13.54 19.72 14.58
N GLU A 127 -12.44 20.34 14.14
CA GLU A 127 -11.77 21.41 14.89
C GLU A 127 -12.23 22.80 14.47
N CYS A 128 -12.38 23.07 13.16
CA CYS A 128 -12.67 24.43 12.70
C CYS A 128 -14.00 24.57 11.90
N GLY A 129 -14.74 23.49 11.70
CA GLY A 129 -16.01 23.50 10.97
C GLY A 129 -15.87 23.67 9.45
N ASN A 130 -14.66 23.81 8.89
CA ASN A 130 -14.46 23.98 7.47
C ASN A 130 -14.89 22.73 6.70
N LEU A 131 -15.50 22.93 5.51
CA LEU A 131 -15.93 21.83 4.63
C LEU A 131 -14.81 21.29 3.76
N ASP A 132 -13.70 22.02 3.63
CA ASP A 132 -12.53 21.60 2.82
C ASP A 132 -11.69 20.56 3.55
N ILE A 133 -12.23 19.34 3.61
CA ILE A 133 -11.51 18.17 4.10
C ILE A 133 -11.18 17.31 2.88
N HIS A 134 -9.91 17.10 2.64
CA HIS A 134 -9.43 16.30 1.53
C HIS A 134 -8.52 15.15 1.99
N ALA A 135 -8.47 14.12 1.15
CA ALA A 135 -7.65 12.95 1.40
C ALA A 135 -6.21 13.21 0.96
N ILE A 136 -5.25 13.03 1.86
CA ILE A 136 -3.81 13.13 1.53
C ILE A 136 -3.12 11.78 1.65
N GLY A 137 -2.22 11.52 0.68
CA GLY A 137 -1.43 10.29 0.60
C GLY A 137 -1.97 9.31 -0.45
N ARG A 138 -1.38 8.13 -0.47
CA ARG A 138 -1.62 7.11 -1.50
C ARG A 138 -2.02 5.81 -0.82
N GLY A 139 -3.21 5.30 -1.16
CA GLY A 139 -3.67 3.98 -0.74
C GLY A 139 -3.79 3.02 -1.92
N THR A 140 -4.07 1.76 -1.63
CA THR A 140 -4.22 0.71 -2.65
C THR A 140 -5.40 0.97 -3.59
N GLU A 141 -6.51 1.53 -3.07
CA GLU A 141 -7.67 1.90 -3.88
C GLU A 141 -7.35 3.01 -4.90
N ARG A 142 -6.63 4.05 -4.46
CA ARG A 142 -6.21 5.12 -5.36
C ARG A 142 -5.20 4.64 -6.40
N LEU A 143 -4.31 3.72 -6.03
CA LEU A 143 -3.38 3.10 -6.97
C LEU A 143 -4.11 2.27 -8.02
N GLU A 144 -5.12 1.49 -7.63
CA GLU A 144 -5.96 0.71 -8.53
C GLU A 144 -6.66 1.61 -9.55
N GLU A 145 -7.32 2.70 -9.10
CA GLU A 145 -7.96 3.69 -9.97
C GLU A 145 -6.97 4.33 -10.95
N HIS A 146 -5.78 4.67 -10.47
CA HIS A 146 -4.74 5.30 -11.28
C HIS A 146 -4.18 4.34 -12.35
N LEU A 147 -3.95 3.09 -11.98
CA LEU A 147 -3.52 2.04 -12.91
C LEU A 147 -4.60 1.77 -13.97
N ALA A 148 -5.87 1.74 -13.59
CA ALA A 148 -6.98 1.55 -14.53
C ALA A 148 -7.05 2.68 -15.57
N ALA A 149 -6.77 3.91 -15.17
CA ALA A 149 -6.72 5.06 -16.09
C ALA A 149 -5.50 5.03 -17.03
N LEU A 150 -4.32 4.61 -16.50
CA LEU A 150 -3.06 4.58 -17.27
C LEU A 150 -2.91 3.35 -18.16
N LEU A 151 -3.60 2.25 -17.85
CA LEU A 151 -3.52 0.97 -18.55
C LEU A 151 -4.92 0.52 -18.99
N PRO A 152 -5.54 1.21 -19.96
CA PRO A 152 -6.88 0.85 -20.44
C PRO A 152 -6.86 -0.57 -21.02
N GLY A 153 -7.86 -1.39 -20.63
CA GLY A 153 -7.96 -2.79 -21.03
C GLY A 153 -7.17 -3.78 -20.17
N ALA A 154 -6.34 -3.32 -19.22
CA ALA A 154 -5.71 -4.21 -18.26
C ALA A 154 -6.71 -4.75 -17.23
N ARG A 155 -6.62 -6.06 -16.92
CA ARG A 155 -7.38 -6.67 -15.82
C ARG A 155 -6.61 -6.44 -14.52
N ILE A 156 -7.10 -5.52 -13.68
CA ILE A 156 -6.47 -5.18 -12.41
C ILE A 156 -7.22 -5.87 -11.27
N ALA A 157 -6.49 -6.51 -10.38
CA ALA A 157 -7.04 -7.12 -9.17
C ALA A 157 -6.30 -6.59 -7.96
N ARG A 158 -7.04 -6.07 -6.98
CA ARG A 158 -6.49 -5.62 -5.70
C ARG A 158 -6.60 -6.73 -4.66
N ILE A 159 -5.49 -6.98 -3.98
CA ILE A 159 -5.41 -7.94 -2.87
C ILE A 159 -4.92 -7.18 -1.64
N ASP A 160 -5.81 -6.97 -0.69
CA ASP A 160 -5.52 -6.40 0.61
C ASP A 160 -6.35 -7.08 1.70
N ALA A 161 -6.13 -6.70 2.97
CA ALA A 161 -6.83 -7.30 4.09
C ALA A 161 -8.35 -7.07 4.06
N ASP A 162 -8.80 -5.99 3.40
CA ASP A 162 -10.22 -5.66 3.32
C ASP A 162 -10.88 -6.45 2.18
N SER A 163 -10.24 -6.53 1.00
CA SER A 163 -10.74 -7.32 -0.13
C SER A 163 -10.73 -8.83 0.14
N SER A 164 -9.80 -9.34 0.95
CA SER A 164 -9.71 -10.76 1.29
C SER A 164 -10.73 -11.21 2.34
N ARG A 165 -11.23 -10.31 3.19
CA ARG A 165 -12.30 -10.61 4.17
C ARG A 165 -13.66 -10.82 3.50
N LEU A 166 -13.97 -10.08 2.44
CA LEU A 166 -15.22 -10.20 1.68
C LEU A 166 -15.32 -11.53 0.89
N LYS A 167 -14.19 -12.14 0.50
CA LYS A 167 -14.16 -13.41 -0.23
C LYS A 167 -14.28 -14.67 0.65
N ARG A 168 -14.26 -14.53 1.98
CA ARG A 168 -14.48 -15.67 2.91
C ARG A 168 -15.94 -15.94 3.24
N SER A 169 -16.87 -15.23 2.62
CA SER A 169 -18.32 -15.43 2.76
C SER A 169 -18.96 -16.09 1.52
N LEU A 170 -18.17 -16.88 0.79
CA LEU A 170 -18.66 -17.79 -0.26
C LEU A 170 -18.30 -19.21 0.11
#